data_c9350edb4dfb9e727cb338bf00b7d9a4
#
_entry.id   c9350edb4dfb9e727cb338bf00b7d9a4
#
_cell.length_a   1.000
_cell.length_b   1.000
_cell.length_c   1.000
_cell.angle_alpha   90.00
_cell.angle_beta   90.00
_cell.angle_gamma   90.00
#
_symmetry.space_group_name_H-M   'P 1'
#
loop_
_entity.id
_entity.type
_entity.pdbx_description
1 polymer ?
#
loop_
_entity_poly.entity_id
_entity_poly.type
_entity_poly.pdbx_seq_one_letter_code
_entity_poly.pdbx_strand_id
1 'polypeptide(L)'
;FCNFVGSDESKIINDFSIISRKWNQKTDSALIAINKDTSRIKIINDYMEKQHTLFMNDLQTFIRANKNTAALYFALPHIQTKDVAQLESVINELNSAFNISPTVKEIYRNYTESKKIKEDAILVAPGKLAPDFEELMLDQKTKMKLSNLRGNVVLLDFWASWCAPCRKENPALVELYKKYKGDGFTIMSVSFDTDKEKWKSAIIADKLTWSNHVSDLGGWNSKVGKIYKVNSVPFTVLIDKDGKIIKLNLRGEALSNELLQIFGH
;
A
#
# COMPACT_ATOMS: atom_id res chain seq x y z
N PHE A 1 -34.08 -17.80 14.46
CA PHE A 1 -33.06 -17.66 15.50
C PHE A 1 -32.50 -19.02 15.83
N CYS A 2 -31.23 -19.29 15.56
CA CYS A 2 -30.58 -20.52 15.99
C CYS A 2 -30.06 -20.30 17.42
N ASN A 3 -30.61 -21.10 18.37
CA ASN A 3 -29.95 -21.28 19.66
C ASN A 3 -28.98 -22.45 19.53
N PHE A 4 -27.73 -22.20 19.81
CA PHE A 4 -26.72 -23.26 19.90
C PHE A 4 -26.87 -23.91 21.28
N VAL A 5 -27.11 -25.22 21.33
CA VAL A 5 -27.34 -25.96 22.59
C VAL A 5 -26.29 -27.05 22.73
N GLY A 6 -25.71 -27.20 23.89
CA GLY A 6 -25.02 -28.42 24.30
C GLY A 6 -23.53 -28.41 24.51
N SER A 7 -22.82 -27.27 24.35
CA SER A 7 -21.39 -27.15 24.70
C SER A 7 -21.09 -25.80 25.32
N ASP A 8 -19.94 -25.67 26.01
CA ASP A 8 -19.45 -24.38 26.53
C ASP A 8 -19.26 -23.37 25.38
N GLU A 9 -18.80 -23.82 24.23
CA GLU A 9 -18.65 -23.03 23.01
C GLU A 9 -20.02 -22.48 22.52
N SER A 10 -21.05 -23.29 22.58
CA SER A 10 -22.44 -22.88 22.24
C SER A 10 -22.95 -21.78 23.15
N LYS A 11 -22.63 -21.86 24.44
CA LYS A 11 -22.98 -20.82 25.41
C LYS A 11 -22.27 -19.49 25.08
N ILE A 12 -20.97 -19.55 24.80
CA ILE A 12 -20.17 -18.36 24.44
C ILE A 12 -20.72 -17.70 23.14
N ILE A 13 -21.07 -18.49 22.13
CA ILE A 13 -21.68 -17.98 20.89
C ILE A 13 -23.04 -17.32 21.17
N ASN A 14 -23.85 -17.90 22.05
CA ASN A 14 -25.12 -17.31 22.46
C ASN A 14 -24.91 -15.99 23.22
N ASP A 15 -23.95 -15.91 24.13
CA ASP A 15 -23.59 -14.67 24.86
C ASP A 15 -23.17 -13.57 23.88
N PHE A 16 -22.34 -13.89 22.87
CA PHE A 16 -22.00 -12.94 21.79
C PHE A 16 -23.24 -12.50 21.00
N SER A 17 -24.14 -13.43 20.68
CA SER A 17 -25.37 -13.13 19.95
C SER A 17 -26.28 -12.16 20.71
N ILE A 18 -26.26 -12.18 22.04
CA ILE A 18 -27.00 -11.22 22.88
C ILE A 18 -26.36 -9.82 22.74
N ILE A 19 -25.04 -9.71 22.82
CA ILE A 19 -24.29 -8.46 22.66
C ILE A 19 -24.57 -7.84 21.27
N SER A 20 -24.43 -8.62 20.21
CA SER A 20 -24.63 -8.18 18.83
C SER A 20 -26.10 -7.77 18.57
N ARG A 21 -27.07 -8.53 19.08
CA ARG A 21 -28.50 -8.22 18.93
C ARG A 21 -28.87 -6.89 19.59
N LYS A 22 -28.37 -6.66 20.81
CA LYS A 22 -28.60 -5.42 21.55
C LYS A 22 -28.08 -4.20 20.77
N TRP A 23 -26.94 -4.34 20.09
CA TRP A 23 -26.37 -3.31 19.21
C TRP A 23 -27.25 -3.10 17.97
N ASN A 24 -27.59 -4.17 17.26
CA ASN A 24 -28.38 -4.08 16.02
C ASN A 24 -29.75 -3.45 16.26
N GLN A 25 -30.44 -3.81 17.34
CA GLN A 25 -31.72 -3.18 17.69
C GLN A 25 -31.63 -1.66 17.88
N LYS A 26 -30.54 -1.16 18.49
CA LYS A 26 -30.30 0.27 18.67
C LYS A 26 -29.99 0.95 17.34
N THR A 27 -29.20 0.32 16.47
CA THR A 27 -28.85 0.82 15.14
C THR A 27 -30.11 0.91 14.27
N ASP A 28 -30.94 -0.12 14.23
CA ASP A 28 -32.19 -0.15 13.45
C ASP A 28 -33.15 0.94 13.93
N SER A 29 -33.31 1.10 15.25
CA SER A 29 -34.16 2.13 15.84
C SER A 29 -33.68 3.53 15.47
N ALA A 30 -32.37 3.80 15.47
CA ALA A 30 -31.78 5.07 15.08
C ALA A 30 -31.98 5.36 13.59
N LEU A 31 -31.79 4.37 12.70
CA LEU A 31 -32.02 4.52 11.26
C LEU A 31 -33.50 4.83 10.96
N ILE A 32 -34.43 4.17 11.64
CA ILE A 32 -35.86 4.47 11.51
C ILE A 32 -36.17 5.90 11.94
N ALA A 33 -35.56 6.36 13.03
CA ALA A 33 -35.78 7.71 13.53
C ALA A 33 -35.21 8.79 12.58
N ILE A 34 -34.05 8.55 11.96
CA ILE A 34 -33.46 9.47 10.93
C ILE A 34 -34.38 9.54 9.71
N ASN A 35 -34.89 8.42 9.24
CA ASN A 35 -35.77 8.37 8.06
C ASN A 35 -37.12 9.09 8.30
N LYS A 36 -37.58 9.19 9.54
CA LYS A 36 -38.80 9.90 9.90
C LYS A 36 -38.60 11.41 10.05
N ASP A 37 -37.46 11.84 10.54
CA ASP A 37 -37.15 13.24 10.80
C ASP A 37 -35.67 13.52 10.67
N THR A 38 -35.28 14.04 9.51
CA THR A 38 -33.87 14.37 9.18
C THR A 38 -33.34 15.55 9.97
N SER A 39 -34.20 16.40 10.56
CA SER A 39 -33.75 17.55 11.38
C SER A 39 -33.02 17.10 12.65
N ARG A 40 -33.22 15.85 13.07
CA ARG A 40 -32.63 15.27 14.29
C ARG A 40 -31.34 14.48 14.06
N ILE A 41 -30.80 14.51 12.84
CA ILE A 41 -29.60 13.72 12.46
C ILE A 41 -28.45 13.90 13.45
N LYS A 42 -28.16 15.15 13.86
CA LYS A 42 -27.04 15.41 14.79
C LYS A 42 -27.25 14.72 16.13
N ILE A 43 -28.43 14.87 16.72
CA ILE A 43 -28.77 14.26 18.02
C ILE A 43 -28.70 12.73 17.95
N ILE A 44 -29.17 12.17 16.83
CA ILE A 44 -29.17 10.72 16.63
C ILE A 44 -27.74 10.22 16.41
N ASN A 45 -26.89 10.94 15.68
CA ASN A 45 -25.49 10.57 15.49
C ASN A 45 -24.72 10.60 16.82
N ASP A 46 -24.89 11.65 17.64
CA ASP A 46 -24.26 11.74 18.97
C ASP A 46 -24.71 10.58 19.87
N TYR A 47 -26.00 10.23 19.83
CA TYR A 47 -26.52 9.05 20.52
C TYR A 47 -25.88 7.76 20.01
N MET A 48 -25.78 7.57 18.68
CA MET A 48 -25.20 6.40 18.06
C MET A 48 -23.72 6.24 18.37
N GLU A 49 -22.96 7.33 18.40
CA GLU A 49 -21.56 7.31 18.78
C GLU A 49 -21.37 6.80 20.23
N LYS A 50 -22.21 7.29 21.15
CA LYS A 50 -22.23 6.82 22.54
C LYS A 50 -22.59 5.33 22.64
N GLN A 51 -23.62 4.87 21.90
CA GLN A 51 -24.00 3.44 21.89
C GLN A 51 -22.93 2.57 21.25
N HIS A 52 -22.25 3.05 20.20
CA HIS A 52 -21.12 2.38 19.59
C HIS A 52 -19.95 2.19 20.58
N THR A 53 -19.64 3.23 21.35
CA THR A 53 -18.59 3.12 22.40
C THR A 53 -18.94 2.05 23.44
N LEU A 54 -20.19 1.99 23.87
CA LEU A 54 -20.65 0.95 24.80
C LEU A 54 -20.54 -0.46 24.19
N PHE A 55 -20.98 -0.61 22.94
CA PHE A 55 -20.85 -1.88 22.23
C PHE A 55 -19.40 -2.33 22.09
N MET A 56 -18.48 -1.41 21.75
CA MET A 56 -17.04 -1.72 21.64
C MET A 56 -16.43 -2.15 22.98
N ASN A 57 -16.87 -1.57 24.10
CA ASN A 57 -16.45 -2.00 25.43
C ASN A 57 -16.96 -3.41 25.78
N ASP A 58 -18.23 -3.69 25.47
CA ASP A 58 -18.83 -5.03 25.65
C ASP A 58 -18.09 -6.06 24.78
N LEU A 59 -17.78 -5.71 23.53
CA LEU A 59 -17.03 -6.54 22.57
C LEU A 59 -15.62 -6.84 23.08
N GLN A 60 -14.89 -5.83 23.55
CA GLN A 60 -13.56 -6.01 24.13
C GLN A 60 -13.58 -6.90 25.35
N THR A 61 -14.58 -6.72 26.22
CA THR A 61 -14.76 -7.56 27.41
C THR A 61 -15.02 -9.01 27.01
N PHE A 62 -15.89 -9.22 26.02
CA PHE A 62 -16.17 -10.55 25.46
C PHE A 62 -14.89 -11.20 24.90
N ILE A 63 -14.12 -10.49 24.07
CA ILE A 63 -12.87 -11.01 23.48
C ILE A 63 -11.88 -11.41 24.56
N ARG A 64 -11.68 -10.57 25.58
CA ARG A 64 -10.75 -10.85 26.70
C ARG A 64 -11.17 -12.07 27.52
N ALA A 65 -12.47 -12.25 27.73
CA ALA A 65 -13.01 -13.36 28.51
C ALA A 65 -12.98 -14.70 27.75
N ASN A 66 -13.00 -14.68 26.42
CA ASN A 66 -13.21 -15.86 25.58
C ASN A 66 -12.04 -16.14 24.63
N LYS A 67 -10.82 -15.98 25.11
CA LYS A 67 -9.60 -16.32 24.35
C LYS A 67 -9.61 -17.82 23.98
N ASN A 68 -9.07 -18.13 22.80
CA ASN A 68 -8.96 -19.48 22.29
C ASN A 68 -10.31 -20.20 22.05
N THR A 69 -11.39 -19.46 21.81
CA THR A 69 -12.67 -20.04 21.42
C THR A 69 -13.05 -19.69 19.98
N ALA A 70 -13.78 -20.58 19.31
CA ALA A 70 -14.28 -20.32 17.95
C ALA A 70 -15.26 -19.15 17.91
N ALA A 71 -15.85 -18.76 19.05
CA ALA A 71 -16.72 -17.60 19.16
C ALA A 71 -16.04 -16.28 18.76
N LEU A 72 -14.72 -16.17 18.84
CA LEU A 72 -13.96 -15.01 18.35
C LEU A 72 -14.16 -14.76 16.85
N TYR A 73 -14.43 -15.80 16.06
CA TYR A 73 -14.78 -15.65 14.64
C TYR A 73 -15.97 -14.71 14.44
N PHE A 74 -16.97 -14.79 15.30
CA PHE A 74 -18.17 -13.93 15.23
C PHE A 74 -17.89 -12.48 15.65
N ALA A 75 -16.82 -12.25 16.41
CA ALA A 75 -16.40 -10.91 16.81
C ALA A 75 -15.71 -10.14 15.67
N LEU A 76 -15.04 -10.83 14.73
CA LEU A 76 -14.24 -10.21 13.67
C LEU A 76 -14.96 -9.14 12.85
N PRO A 77 -16.21 -9.36 12.36
CA PRO A 77 -16.93 -8.37 11.56
C PRO A 77 -17.23 -7.05 12.29
N HIS A 78 -17.16 -7.07 13.62
CA HIS A 78 -17.50 -5.92 14.46
C HIS A 78 -16.27 -5.12 14.90
N ILE A 79 -15.06 -5.65 14.68
CA ILE A 79 -13.81 -4.95 14.99
C ILE A 79 -13.55 -3.90 13.91
N GLN A 80 -13.44 -2.64 14.30
CA GLN A 80 -13.17 -1.58 13.35
C GLN A 80 -11.75 -1.70 12.78
N THR A 81 -11.60 -1.46 11.47
CA THR A 81 -10.30 -1.52 10.78
C THR A 81 -9.27 -0.51 11.32
N LYS A 82 -9.71 0.54 12.02
CA LYS A 82 -8.84 1.49 12.71
C LYS A 82 -8.21 0.92 13.99
N ASP A 83 -8.83 -0.11 14.59
CA ASP A 83 -8.28 -0.82 15.74
C ASP A 83 -7.49 -2.06 15.30
N VAL A 84 -6.38 -1.78 14.58
CA VAL A 84 -5.55 -2.81 13.96
C VAL A 84 -4.94 -3.76 15.01
N ALA A 85 -4.57 -3.25 16.18
CA ALA A 85 -3.95 -4.06 17.23
C ALA A 85 -4.94 -5.10 17.79
N GLN A 86 -6.19 -4.70 18.00
CA GLN A 86 -7.23 -5.62 18.46
C GLN A 86 -7.57 -6.67 17.40
N LEU A 87 -7.71 -6.25 16.13
CA LEU A 87 -7.95 -7.16 15.02
C LEU A 87 -6.83 -8.20 14.88
N GLU A 88 -5.58 -7.76 14.95
CA GLU A 88 -4.42 -8.63 14.88
C GLU A 88 -4.37 -9.63 16.04
N SER A 89 -4.65 -9.19 17.25
CA SER A 89 -4.72 -10.06 18.43
C SER A 89 -5.72 -11.17 18.26
N VAL A 90 -6.96 -10.85 17.82
CA VAL A 90 -8.02 -11.84 17.63
C VAL A 90 -7.69 -12.82 16.51
N ILE A 91 -7.13 -12.35 15.39
CA ILE A 91 -6.77 -13.23 14.27
C ILE A 91 -5.63 -14.18 14.67
N ASN A 92 -4.64 -13.70 15.41
CA ASN A 92 -3.53 -14.52 15.90
C ASN A 92 -4.01 -15.57 16.90
N GLU A 93 -4.92 -15.22 17.80
CA GLU A 93 -5.52 -16.15 18.76
C GLU A 93 -6.33 -17.24 18.04
N LEU A 94 -7.16 -16.85 17.06
CA LEU A 94 -7.89 -17.81 16.23
C LEU A 94 -6.95 -18.77 15.48
N ASN A 95 -5.90 -18.24 14.86
CA ASN A 95 -4.94 -19.07 14.14
C ASN A 95 -4.15 -19.99 15.07
N SER A 96 -3.82 -19.55 16.28
CA SER A 96 -3.14 -20.39 17.28
C SER A 96 -4.03 -21.52 17.77
N ALA A 97 -5.30 -21.24 18.05
CA ALA A 97 -6.24 -22.23 18.60
C ALA A 97 -6.81 -23.19 17.55
N PHE A 98 -7.00 -22.72 16.32
CA PHE A 98 -7.75 -23.43 15.27
C PHE A 98 -6.99 -23.49 13.93
N ASN A 99 -5.68 -23.66 13.96
CA ASN A 99 -4.80 -23.66 12.78
C ASN A 99 -5.06 -24.77 11.75
N ILE A 100 -5.83 -25.80 12.10
CA ILE A 100 -6.26 -26.86 11.20
C ILE A 100 -7.49 -26.46 10.38
N SER A 101 -8.31 -25.50 10.85
CA SER A 101 -9.51 -25.04 10.16
C SER A 101 -9.18 -24.35 8.84
N PRO A 102 -9.73 -24.78 7.69
CA PRO A 102 -9.53 -24.12 6.40
C PRO A 102 -9.95 -22.64 6.43
N THR A 103 -11.07 -22.32 7.08
CA THR A 103 -11.61 -20.96 7.19
C THR A 103 -10.68 -20.06 7.99
N VAL A 104 -10.14 -20.54 9.13
CA VAL A 104 -9.19 -19.76 9.95
C VAL A 104 -7.89 -19.53 9.20
N LYS A 105 -7.38 -20.54 8.49
CA LYS A 105 -6.19 -20.40 7.62
C LYS A 105 -6.42 -19.33 6.53
N GLU A 106 -7.58 -19.31 5.93
CA GLU A 106 -7.91 -18.33 4.90
C GLU A 106 -7.97 -16.91 5.47
N ILE A 107 -8.62 -16.72 6.62
CA ILE A 107 -8.68 -15.42 7.31
C ILE A 107 -7.28 -14.94 7.66
N TYR A 108 -6.45 -15.80 8.25
CA TYR A 108 -5.08 -15.48 8.64
C TYR A 108 -4.23 -15.11 7.42
N ARG A 109 -4.33 -15.88 6.34
CA ARG A 109 -3.63 -15.58 5.08
C ARG A 109 -4.05 -14.22 4.52
N ASN A 110 -5.36 -13.99 4.37
CA ASN A 110 -5.88 -12.73 3.81
C ASN A 110 -5.47 -11.51 4.66
N TYR A 111 -5.47 -11.66 5.97
CA TYR A 111 -5.01 -10.61 6.88
C TYR A 111 -3.51 -10.33 6.71
N THR A 112 -2.68 -11.38 6.73
CA THR A 112 -1.21 -11.24 6.60
C THR A 112 -0.80 -10.68 5.24
N GLU A 113 -1.47 -11.08 4.16
CA GLU A 113 -1.28 -10.52 2.83
C GLU A 113 -1.68 -9.05 2.77
N SER A 114 -2.85 -8.69 3.33
CA SER A 114 -3.31 -7.29 3.40
C SER A 114 -2.40 -6.41 4.25
N LYS A 115 -1.90 -6.93 5.37
CA LYS A 115 -0.93 -6.26 6.24
C LYS A 115 0.37 -6.00 5.49
N LYS A 116 0.91 -7.02 4.83
CA LYS A 116 2.12 -6.90 4.01
C LYS A 116 1.95 -5.88 2.88
N ILE A 117 0.80 -5.89 2.18
CA ILE A 117 0.51 -4.90 1.14
C ILE A 117 0.52 -3.46 1.70
N LYS A 118 -0.02 -3.25 2.89
CA LYS A 118 -0.02 -1.93 3.56
C LYS A 118 1.38 -1.53 4.00
N GLU A 119 2.12 -2.41 4.66
CA GLU A 119 3.50 -2.18 5.10
C GLU A 119 4.41 -1.84 3.92
N ASP A 120 4.34 -2.64 2.87
CA ASP A 120 5.09 -2.40 1.65
C ASP A 120 4.67 -1.09 0.92
N ALA A 121 3.40 -0.68 1.00
CA ALA A 121 2.95 0.61 0.44
C ALA A 121 3.51 1.80 1.23
N ILE A 122 3.75 1.62 2.54
CA ILE A 122 4.38 2.64 3.39
C ILE A 122 5.88 2.78 3.07
N LEU A 123 6.53 1.74 2.54
CA LEU A 123 7.96 1.78 2.17
C LEU A 123 8.22 2.69 0.97
N VAL A 124 7.28 2.80 0.02
CA VAL A 124 7.40 3.68 -1.16
C VAL A 124 6.45 4.86 -0.99
N ALA A 125 6.82 5.80 -0.14
CA ALA A 125 6.02 6.99 0.16
C ALA A 125 6.90 8.22 0.39
N PRO A 126 6.42 9.44 0.14
CA PRO A 126 7.15 10.68 0.43
C PRO A 126 7.68 10.72 1.86
N GLY A 127 8.93 11.17 2.03
CA GLY A 127 9.65 11.23 3.31
C GLY A 127 10.29 9.92 3.76
N LYS A 128 10.02 8.78 3.12
CA LYS A 128 10.66 7.48 3.42
C LYS A 128 11.93 7.29 2.59
N LEU A 129 12.87 6.51 3.11
CA LEU A 129 14.02 6.05 2.32
C LEU A 129 13.51 5.22 1.14
N ALA A 130 13.97 5.54 -0.05
CA ALA A 130 13.71 4.74 -1.24
C ALA A 130 14.30 3.33 -1.05
N PRO A 131 13.52 2.26 -1.26
CA PRO A 131 14.03 0.89 -1.20
C PRO A 131 15.26 0.73 -2.10
N ASP A 132 16.39 0.31 -1.53
CA ASP A 132 17.60 0.08 -2.31
C ASP A 132 17.50 -1.20 -3.13
N PHE A 133 18.12 -1.22 -4.27
CA PHE A 133 18.19 -2.38 -5.15
C PHE A 133 19.46 -2.35 -5.98
N GLU A 134 19.84 -3.52 -6.48
CA GLU A 134 20.93 -3.70 -7.44
C GLU A 134 20.39 -4.38 -8.69
N GLU A 135 20.68 -3.81 -9.87
CA GLU A 135 20.20 -4.36 -11.12
C GLU A 135 21.24 -4.27 -12.24
N LEU A 136 21.10 -5.12 -13.26
CA LEU A 136 22.00 -5.18 -14.40
C LEU A 136 21.88 -3.93 -15.28
N MET A 137 23.01 -3.40 -15.68
CA MET A 137 23.08 -2.30 -16.64
C MET A 137 22.87 -2.79 -18.09
N LEU A 138 22.89 -1.86 -19.04
CA LEU A 138 22.64 -2.14 -20.45
C LEU A 138 23.61 -3.19 -21.04
N ASP A 139 24.83 -3.32 -20.54
CA ASP A 139 25.78 -4.35 -20.94
C ASP A 139 25.38 -5.75 -20.51
N GLN A 140 24.43 -5.88 -19.57
CA GLN A 140 23.97 -7.12 -18.94
C GLN A 140 25.09 -7.90 -18.20
N LYS A 141 26.09 -7.19 -17.73
CA LYS A 141 27.22 -7.70 -16.97
C LYS A 141 27.49 -6.88 -15.72
N THR A 142 27.54 -5.58 -15.88
CA THR A 142 27.75 -4.63 -14.77
C THR A 142 26.46 -4.45 -14.00
N LYS A 143 26.58 -4.39 -12.69
CA LYS A 143 25.46 -4.11 -11.80
C LYS A 143 25.57 -2.70 -11.23
N MET A 144 24.43 -2.08 -11.00
CA MET A 144 24.34 -0.76 -10.40
C MET A 144 23.33 -0.76 -9.27
N LYS A 145 23.68 -0.15 -8.14
CA LYS A 145 22.80 0.08 -7.01
C LYS A 145 22.21 1.48 -7.05
N LEU A 146 20.96 1.63 -6.63
CA LEU A 146 20.36 2.95 -6.46
C LEU A 146 21.14 3.77 -5.43
N SER A 147 21.61 3.16 -4.35
CA SER A 147 22.42 3.82 -3.31
C SER A 147 23.77 4.37 -3.80
N ASN A 148 24.29 3.92 -4.94
CA ASN A 148 25.48 4.49 -5.56
C ASN A 148 25.27 5.94 -6.04
N LEU A 149 24.03 6.38 -6.16
CA LEU A 149 23.65 7.73 -6.58
C LEU A 149 23.40 8.70 -5.42
N ARG A 150 23.67 8.28 -4.17
CA ARG A 150 23.56 9.17 -3.00
C ARG A 150 24.40 10.46 -3.22
N GLY A 151 23.93 11.56 -2.66
CA GLY A 151 24.51 12.89 -2.90
C GLY A 151 23.93 13.61 -4.11
N ASN A 152 23.15 12.91 -4.95
CA ASN A 152 22.40 13.50 -6.06
C ASN A 152 20.89 13.48 -5.77
N VAL A 153 20.16 14.41 -6.38
CA VAL A 153 18.72 14.28 -6.57
C VAL A 153 18.50 13.31 -7.73
N VAL A 154 17.80 12.23 -7.49
CA VAL A 154 17.62 11.12 -8.44
C VAL A 154 16.18 11.04 -8.91
N LEU A 155 15.95 11.08 -10.21
CA LEU A 155 14.70 10.63 -10.80
C LEU A 155 14.83 9.15 -11.14
N LEU A 156 14.17 8.29 -10.36
CA LEU A 156 13.97 6.89 -10.72
C LEU A 156 12.79 6.82 -11.69
N ASP A 157 13.06 6.42 -12.92
CA ASP A 157 12.13 6.44 -14.05
C ASP A 157 11.84 5.02 -14.52
N PHE A 158 10.59 4.58 -14.43
CA PHE A 158 10.11 3.28 -14.89
C PHE A 158 9.43 3.42 -16.23
N TRP A 159 10.01 2.78 -17.25
CA TRP A 159 9.61 2.93 -18.63
C TRP A 159 9.80 1.66 -19.45
N ALA A 160 9.54 1.71 -20.77
CA ALA A 160 9.91 0.67 -21.71
C ALA A 160 9.98 1.20 -23.14
N SER A 161 10.69 0.51 -24.01
CA SER A 161 10.80 0.86 -25.44
C SER A 161 9.45 0.84 -26.18
N TRP A 162 8.55 -0.02 -25.75
CA TRP A 162 7.19 -0.17 -26.31
C TRP A 162 6.17 0.78 -25.65
N CYS A 163 6.55 1.51 -24.62
CA CYS A 163 5.68 2.44 -23.91
C CYS A 163 5.58 3.78 -24.67
N ALA A 164 4.59 3.94 -25.52
CA ALA A 164 4.43 5.16 -26.31
C ALA A 164 4.31 6.44 -25.47
N PRO A 165 3.56 6.50 -24.34
CA PRO A 165 3.57 7.68 -23.46
C PRO A 165 4.94 7.99 -22.90
N CYS A 166 5.72 6.97 -22.48
CA CYS A 166 7.10 7.16 -21.96
C CYS A 166 7.98 7.81 -23.02
N ARG A 167 7.94 7.27 -24.26
CA ARG A 167 8.71 7.77 -25.39
C ARG A 167 8.37 9.23 -25.73
N LYS A 168 7.12 9.64 -25.54
CA LYS A 168 6.68 11.02 -25.74
C LYS A 168 7.22 11.97 -24.66
N GLU A 169 7.44 11.50 -23.43
CA GLU A 169 7.96 12.28 -22.33
C GLU A 169 9.51 12.36 -22.32
N ASN A 170 10.21 11.40 -22.91
CA ASN A 170 11.66 11.31 -22.93
C ASN A 170 12.39 12.59 -23.38
N PRO A 171 11.96 13.33 -24.43
CA PRO A 171 12.60 14.58 -24.82
C PRO A 171 12.62 15.62 -23.68
N ALA A 172 11.53 15.72 -22.90
CA ALA A 172 11.48 16.63 -21.76
C ALA A 172 12.45 16.20 -20.64
N LEU A 173 12.57 14.89 -20.38
CA LEU A 173 13.56 14.36 -19.42
C LEU A 173 15.00 14.65 -19.87
N VAL A 174 15.29 14.55 -21.17
CA VAL A 174 16.62 14.89 -21.73
C VAL A 174 16.95 16.37 -21.47
N GLU A 175 16.02 17.28 -21.65
CA GLU A 175 16.25 18.71 -21.41
C GLU A 175 16.42 19.00 -19.90
N LEU A 176 15.62 18.40 -19.02
CA LEU A 176 15.79 18.53 -17.58
C LEU A 176 17.12 17.96 -17.10
N TYR A 177 17.53 16.80 -17.63
CA TYR A 177 18.83 16.22 -17.32
C TYR A 177 19.99 17.13 -17.76
N LYS A 178 19.96 17.66 -18.98
CA LYS A 178 20.98 18.60 -19.47
C LYS A 178 21.07 19.84 -18.57
N LYS A 179 19.92 20.37 -18.16
CA LYS A 179 19.86 21.58 -17.34
C LYS A 179 20.47 21.36 -15.96
N TYR A 180 20.10 20.30 -15.26
CA TYR A 180 20.40 20.13 -13.83
C TYR A 180 21.50 19.11 -13.49
N LYS A 181 22.07 18.38 -14.48
CA LYS A 181 23.14 17.39 -14.20
C LYS A 181 24.37 17.99 -13.51
N GLY A 182 24.67 19.26 -13.79
CA GLY A 182 25.80 19.99 -13.17
C GLY A 182 25.55 20.33 -11.70
N ASP A 183 24.28 20.38 -11.27
CA ASP A 183 23.84 20.75 -9.92
C ASP A 183 23.60 19.53 -9.02
N GLY A 184 23.88 18.35 -9.55
CA GLY A 184 23.69 17.10 -8.83
C GLY A 184 22.32 16.46 -9.05
N PHE A 185 21.73 16.63 -10.24
CA PHE A 185 20.58 15.84 -10.69
C PHE A 185 21.01 14.69 -11.57
N THR A 186 20.42 13.53 -11.37
CA THR A 186 20.61 12.39 -12.26
C THR A 186 19.32 11.59 -12.45
N ILE A 187 19.30 10.76 -13.49
CA ILE A 187 18.20 9.87 -13.79
C ILE A 187 18.71 8.43 -13.72
N MET A 188 17.94 7.53 -13.09
CA MET A 188 18.11 6.09 -13.17
C MET A 188 16.88 5.49 -13.81
N SER A 189 17.02 5.00 -15.04
CA SER A 189 15.91 4.43 -15.79
C SER A 189 15.86 2.92 -15.64
N VAL A 190 14.76 2.40 -15.13
CA VAL A 190 14.44 0.97 -14.98
C VAL A 190 13.54 0.55 -16.11
N SER A 191 14.03 -0.31 -17.00
CA SER A 191 13.26 -0.75 -18.17
C SER A 191 12.42 -2.00 -17.87
N PHE A 192 11.18 -1.98 -18.36
CA PHE A 192 10.24 -3.12 -18.42
C PHE A 192 10.29 -3.84 -19.78
N ASP A 193 11.39 -3.73 -20.48
CA ASP A 193 11.61 -4.49 -21.70
C ASP A 193 11.95 -5.96 -21.41
N THR A 194 11.62 -6.84 -22.34
CA THR A 194 12.06 -8.23 -22.37
C THR A 194 13.08 -8.50 -23.49
N ASP A 195 13.33 -7.48 -24.31
CA ASP A 195 14.24 -7.52 -25.46
C ASP A 195 15.30 -6.42 -25.31
N LYS A 196 16.53 -6.84 -25.12
CA LYS A 196 17.67 -5.94 -24.91
C LYS A 196 17.93 -5.02 -26.12
N GLU A 197 17.80 -5.53 -27.31
CA GLU A 197 18.11 -4.75 -28.52
C GLU A 197 17.05 -3.67 -28.80
N LYS A 198 15.79 -3.96 -28.53
CA LYS A 198 14.72 -2.95 -28.60
C LYS A 198 14.93 -1.87 -27.54
N TRP A 199 15.24 -2.26 -26.31
CA TRP A 199 15.56 -1.34 -25.23
C TRP A 199 16.73 -0.43 -25.59
N LYS A 200 17.87 -0.99 -26.04
CA LYS A 200 19.04 -0.27 -26.48
C LYS A 200 18.73 0.71 -27.62
N SER A 201 18.00 0.25 -28.62
CA SER A 201 17.60 1.07 -29.77
C SER A 201 16.74 2.26 -29.33
N ALA A 202 15.85 2.06 -28.36
CA ALA A 202 15.03 3.13 -27.82
C ALA A 202 15.84 4.19 -27.03
N ILE A 203 16.81 3.78 -26.22
CA ILE A 203 17.74 4.69 -25.52
C ILE A 203 18.45 5.58 -26.53
N ILE A 204 18.96 5.00 -27.62
CA ILE A 204 19.68 5.74 -28.66
C ILE A 204 18.73 6.69 -29.42
N ALA A 205 17.58 6.20 -29.83
CA ALA A 205 16.60 6.97 -30.60
C ALA A 205 16.08 8.19 -29.82
N ASP A 206 15.84 8.03 -28.52
CA ASP A 206 15.34 9.09 -27.64
C ASP A 206 16.46 9.96 -27.05
N LYS A 207 17.73 9.66 -27.38
CA LYS A 207 18.92 10.40 -26.90
C LYS A 207 19.00 10.47 -25.36
N LEU A 208 18.71 9.36 -24.66
CA LEU A 208 18.79 9.26 -23.21
C LEU A 208 20.26 9.20 -22.78
N THR A 209 20.87 10.35 -22.52
CA THR A 209 22.33 10.51 -22.40
C THR A 209 22.91 10.23 -21.00
N TRP A 210 22.07 9.95 -20.00
CA TRP A 210 22.55 9.44 -18.70
C TRP A 210 23.00 7.98 -18.82
N SER A 211 23.89 7.58 -17.91
CA SER A 211 24.49 6.22 -17.97
C SER A 211 23.71 5.17 -17.18
N ASN A 212 22.80 5.60 -16.32
CA ASN A 212 22.16 4.75 -15.31
C ASN A 212 20.91 4.05 -15.89
N HIS A 213 21.09 3.21 -16.88
CA HIS A 213 20.04 2.39 -17.50
C HIS A 213 20.14 0.96 -17.00
N VAL A 214 19.11 0.45 -16.34
CA VAL A 214 19.10 -0.89 -15.74
C VAL A 214 17.84 -1.68 -16.14
N SER A 215 17.97 -3.02 -16.22
CA SER A 215 16.85 -3.92 -16.47
C SER A 215 17.26 -5.36 -16.18
N ASP A 216 16.36 -6.13 -15.57
CA ASP A 216 16.43 -7.60 -15.50
C ASP A 216 15.81 -8.30 -16.72
N LEU A 217 15.35 -7.53 -17.71
CA LEU A 217 14.60 -7.99 -18.88
C LEU A 217 13.37 -8.84 -18.52
N GLY A 218 12.84 -8.62 -17.30
CA GLY A 218 11.72 -9.37 -16.75
C GLY A 218 10.34 -8.86 -17.19
N GLY A 219 10.26 -7.76 -17.92
CA GLY A 219 9.00 -7.11 -18.27
C GLY A 219 8.19 -6.78 -17.01
N TRP A 220 6.91 -7.14 -16.99
CA TRP A 220 6.05 -6.98 -15.82
C TRP A 220 6.42 -7.88 -14.61
N ASN A 221 7.35 -8.83 -14.80
CA ASN A 221 7.93 -9.62 -13.72
C ASN A 221 9.17 -8.99 -13.09
N SER A 222 9.57 -7.79 -13.52
CA SER A 222 10.71 -7.04 -12.99
C SER A 222 10.74 -7.03 -11.47
N LYS A 223 11.90 -7.40 -10.90
CA LYS A 223 12.11 -7.43 -9.46
C LYS A 223 12.01 -6.02 -8.87
N VAL A 224 12.62 -5.04 -9.54
CA VAL A 224 12.59 -3.65 -9.12
C VAL A 224 11.17 -3.08 -9.25
N GLY A 225 10.47 -3.42 -10.33
CA GLY A 225 9.07 -3.06 -10.51
C GLY A 225 8.18 -3.54 -9.36
N LYS A 226 8.42 -4.77 -8.88
CA LYS A 226 7.68 -5.33 -7.73
C LYS A 226 8.02 -4.61 -6.41
N ILE A 227 9.29 -4.27 -6.17
CA ILE A 227 9.73 -3.51 -4.98
C ILE A 227 9.02 -2.16 -4.92
N TYR A 228 8.94 -1.44 -6.05
CA TYR A 228 8.31 -0.13 -6.16
C TYR A 228 6.80 -0.19 -6.48
N LYS A 229 6.21 -1.38 -6.58
CA LYS A 229 4.78 -1.63 -6.88
C LYS A 229 4.29 -0.93 -8.14
N VAL A 230 5.13 -0.94 -9.16
CA VAL A 230 4.82 -0.34 -10.46
C VAL A 230 3.82 -1.22 -11.19
N ASN A 231 2.59 -0.73 -11.35
CA ASN A 231 1.49 -1.43 -12.03
C ASN A 231 1.23 -0.88 -13.44
N SER A 232 1.83 0.26 -13.76
CA SER A 232 1.75 0.90 -15.08
C SER A 232 2.99 1.73 -15.33
N VAL A 233 3.36 1.89 -16.60
CA VAL A 233 4.41 2.81 -17.05
C VAL A 233 3.80 3.86 -17.98
N PRO A 234 4.28 5.12 -17.94
CA PRO A 234 5.40 5.63 -17.16
C PRO A 234 5.06 5.81 -15.66
N PHE A 235 6.04 5.56 -14.79
CA PHE A 235 5.96 5.84 -13.36
C PHE A 235 7.30 6.41 -12.90
N THR A 236 7.29 7.40 -11.99
CA THR A 236 8.52 8.04 -11.52
C THR A 236 8.55 8.18 -10.01
N VAL A 237 9.76 8.15 -9.45
CA VAL A 237 10.04 8.43 -8.03
C VAL A 237 11.16 9.46 -7.96
N LEU A 238 10.88 10.65 -7.46
CA LEU A 238 11.89 11.67 -7.21
C LEU A 238 12.47 11.49 -5.80
N ILE A 239 13.80 11.41 -5.71
CA ILE A 239 14.54 11.04 -4.50
C ILE A 239 15.55 12.16 -4.21
N ASP A 240 15.67 12.56 -2.95
CA ASP A 240 16.63 13.56 -2.50
C ASP A 240 18.06 13.02 -2.36
N LYS A 241 19.00 13.90 -2.02
CA LYS A 241 20.43 13.59 -1.86
C LYS A 241 20.69 12.54 -0.75
N ASP A 242 19.82 12.48 0.26
CA ASP A 242 19.90 11.51 1.35
C ASP A 242 19.22 10.18 0.99
N GLY A 243 18.54 10.14 -0.16
CA GLY A 243 17.80 8.99 -0.68
C GLY A 243 16.41 8.84 -0.13
N LYS A 244 15.81 9.88 0.40
CA LYS A 244 14.40 9.90 0.77
C LYS A 244 13.56 10.27 -0.44
N ILE A 245 12.41 9.66 -0.54
CA ILE A 245 11.42 9.95 -1.58
C ILE A 245 10.86 11.34 -1.34
N ILE A 246 11.02 12.24 -2.32
CA ILE A 246 10.41 13.57 -2.32
C ILE A 246 8.95 13.43 -2.75
N LYS A 247 8.72 12.89 -3.96
CA LYS A 247 7.39 12.73 -4.55
C LYS A 247 7.35 11.53 -5.49
N LEU A 248 6.15 11.04 -5.73
CA LEU A 248 5.86 9.95 -6.68
C LEU A 248 5.12 10.50 -7.90
N ASN A 249 5.36 9.84 -9.02
CA ASN A 249 4.61 10.04 -10.28
C ASN A 249 4.63 11.48 -10.81
N LEU A 250 5.75 12.21 -10.59
CA LEU A 250 5.97 13.53 -11.18
C LEU A 250 6.41 13.40 -12.63
N ARG A 251 5.75 14.15 -13.54
CA ARG A 251 6.04 14.15 -14.98
C ARG A 251 5.78 15.52 -15.59
N GLY A 252 6.37 15.76 -16.77
CA GLY A 252 6.15 16.98 -17.54
C GLY A 252 6.38 18.24 -16.72
N GLU A 253 5.44 19.16 -16.75
CA GLU A 253 5.52 20.45 -16.06
C GLU A 253 5.62 20.31 -14.52
N ALA A 254 4.92 19.33 -13.93
CA ALA A 254 5.00 19.09 -12.48
C ALA A 254 6.41 18.68 -12.03
N LEU A 255 7.12 17.87 -12.82
CA LEU A 255 8.52 17.52 -12.56
C LEU A 255 9.43 18.73 -12.74
N SER A 256 9.25 19.51 -13.81
CA SER A 256 10.03 20.73 -14.08
C SER A 256 9.90 21.74 -12.94
N ASN A 257 8.67 21.97 -12.45
CA ASN A 257 8.41 22.90 -11.35
C ASN A 257 9.04 22.41 -10.04
N GLU A 258 9.03 21.11 -9.76
CA GLU A 258 9.66 20.53 -8.56
C GLU A 258 11.19 20.69 -8.61
N LEU A 259 11.81 20.40 -9.76
CA LEU A 259 13.25 20.57 -9.93
C LEU A 259 13.65 22.04 -9.85
N LEU A 260 12.82 22.95 -10.38
CA LEU A 260 13.02 24.39 -10.23
C LEU A 260 13.02 24.81 -8.74
N GLN A 261 12.10 24.27 -7.93
CA GLN A 261 12.09 24.52 -6.48
C GLN A 261 13.33 23.99 -5.77
N ILE A 262 13.83 22.81 -6.18
CA ILE A 262 14.99 22.15 -5.56
C ILE A 262 16.29 22.88 -5.92
N PHE A 263 16.48 23.31 -7.16
CA PHE A 263 17.72 23.87 -7.67
C PHE A 263 17.72 25.40 -7.80
N GLY A 264 16.56 26.05 -7.77
CA GLY A 264 16.42 27.50 -7.73
C GLY A 264 16.52 28.21 -9.09
N HIS A 265 16.66 27.49 -10.21
CA HIS A 265 16.81 28.08 -11.56
C HIS A 265 16.29 27.16 -12.67
#